data_85f922a48ba45c1b976e70c97a907171
#
_entry.id   85f922a48ba45c1b976e70c97a907171
#
_cell.length_a   1.000
_cell.length_b   1.000
_cell.length_c   1.000
_cell.angle_alpha   90.00
_cell.angle_beta   90.00
_cell.angle_gamma   90.00
#
_symmetry.space_group_name_H-M   'P 1'
#
loop_
_entity.id
_entity.type
_entity.pdbx_description
1 polymer ?
#
loop_
_entity_poly.entity_id
_entity_poly.type
_entity_poly.pdbx_seq_one_letter_code
_entity_poly.pdbx_strand_id
1 'polypeptide(L)'
;MTTTQPAVIARYLAAAEAQDPQACAECFTEDGTVLDEGRTYRGRAEIAGWRRDLVGRFTYTTTITGSEPAGPDGYRVTVTVEGDFPGGIAHLTYAFALRGDLVADLRIVG
;
A
#
# COMPACT_ATOMS: atom_id res chain seq x y z
N MET A 1 -19.42 5.69 -17.29
CA MET A 1 -19.43 5.51 -15.84
C MET A 1 -18.14 4.90 -15.36
N THR A 2 -17.51 5.55 -14.47
CA THR A 2 -16.20 5.13 -14.00
C THR A 2 -16.34 4.17 -12.84
N THR A 3 -15.55 3.10 -12.82
CA THR A 3 -15.46 2.25 -11.66
C THR A 3 -14.81 3.04 -10.53
N THR A 4 -15.49 3.08 -9.40
CA THR A 4 -14.99 3.84 -8.27
C THR A 4 -14.05 2.97 -7.43
N GLN A 5 -12.83 3.44 -7.27
CA GLN A 5 -11.87 2.81 -6.38
C GLN A 5 -12.39 2.94 -4.94
N PRO A 6 -12.30 1.89 -4.12
CA PRO A 6 -12.69 1.99 -2.71
C PRO A 6 -11.98 3.15 -2.02
N ALA A 7 -12.72 3.89 -1.20
CA ALA A 7 -12.21 5.09 -0.56
C ALA A 7 -10.97 4.83 0.30
N VAL A 8 -10.89 3.68 0.96
CA VAL A 8 -9.76 3.36 1.82
C VAL A 8 -8.47 3.19 1.03
N ILE A 9 -8.55 2.71 -0.22
CA ILE A 9 -7.37 2.58 -1.06
C ILE A 9 -6.83 3.96 -1.41
N ALA A 10 -7.72 4.90 -1.78
CA ALA A 10 -7.32 6.27 -2.06
C ALA A 10 -6.69 6.91 -0.82
N ARG A 11 -7.25 6.67 0.38
CA ARG A 11 -6.69 7.19 1.62
C ARG A 11 -5.31 6.60 1.90
N TYR A 12 -5.14 5.29 1.68
CA TYR A 12 -3.84 4.67 1.88
C TYR A 12 -2.79 5.25 0.93
N LEU A 13 -3.14 5.37 -0.35
CA LEU A 13 -2.19 5.89 -1.33
C LEU A 13 -1.82 7.35 -1.03
N ALA A 14 -2.80 8.16 -0.59
CA ALA A 14 -2.53 9.54 -0.21
C ALA A 14 -1.65 9.62 1.04
N ALA A 15 -1.88 8.75 2.02
CA ALA A 15 -1.07 8.70 3.24
C ALA A 15 0.36 8.28 2.92
N ALA A 16 0.53 7.31 2.02
CA ALA A 16 1.86 6.87 1.60
C ALA A 16 2.59 7.99 0.86
N GLU A 17 1.89 8.71 -0.01
CA GLU A 17 2.47 9.85 -0.74
C GLU A 17 2.88 10.96 0.22
N ALA A 18 2.07 11.20 1.25
CA ALA A 18 2.36 12.20 2.27
C ALA A 18 3.44 11.73 3.26
N GLN A 19 3.89 10.49 3.15
CA GLN A 19 4.89 9.89 4.04
C GLN A 19 4.44 9.93 5.50
N ASP A 20 3.17 9.54 5.72
CA ASP A 20 2.56 9.53 7.05
C ASP A 20 2.31 8.09 7.49
N PRO A 21 3.26 7.48 8.22
CA PRO A 21 3.13 6.07 8.64
C PRO A 21 1.89 5.79 9.47
N GLN A 22 1.52 6.71 10.36
CA GLN A 22 0.36 6.52 11.22
C GLN A 22 -0.93 6.50 10.40
N ALA A 23 -1.08 7.43 9.45
CA ALA A 23 -2.25 7.47 8.60
C ALA A 23 -2.34 6.23 7.72
N CYS A 24 -1.20 5.71 7.24
CA CYS A 24 -1.17 4.45 6.49
C CYS A 24 -1.70 3.30 7.34
N ALA A 25 -1.22 3.18 8.57
CA ALA A 25 -1.63 2.10 9.47
C ALA A 25 -3.12 2.17 9.81
N GLU A 26 -3.66 3.37 9.92
CA GLU A 26 -5.07 3.57 10.25
C GLU A 26 -6.02 3.12 9.14
N CYS A 27 -5.51 2.91 7.92
CA CYS A 27 -6.31 2.35 6.85
C CYS A 27 -6.54 0.84 6.97
N PHE A 28 -5.85 0.18 7.90
CA PHE A 28 -5.91 -1.27 8.08
C PHE A 28 -6.81 -1.66 9.25
N THR A 29 -7.31 -2.90 9.18
CA THR A 29 -7.98 -3.50 10.36
C THR A 29 -6.96 -3.67 11.48
N GLU A 30 -7.45 -3.88 12.71
CA GLU A 30 -6.54 -4.07 13.86
C GLU A 30 -5.57 -5.22 13.67
N ASP A 31 -6.02 -6.27 12.96
CA ASP A 31 -5.21 -7.44 12.66
C ASP A 31 -4.73 -7.47 11.21
N GLY A 32 -4.76 -6.34 10.55
CA GLY A 32 -4.34 -6.23 9.16
C GLY A 32 -2.90 -6.68 8.94
N THR A 33 -2.59 -7.10 7.72
CA THR A 33 -1.27 -7.60 7.38
C THR A 33 -0.74 -6.94 6.12
N VAL A 34 0.58 -6.80 6.05
CA VAL A 34 1.29 -6.35 4.84
C VAL A 34 2.37 -7.38 4.56
N LEU A 35 2.44 -7.83 3.31
CA LEU A 35 3.55 -8.64 2.83
C LEU A 35 4.36 -7.79 1.85
N ASP A 36 5.62 -7.55 2.16
CA ASP A 36 6.52 -6.76 1.32
C ASP A 36 7.92 -7.34 1.43
N GLU A 37 8.54 -7.59 0.27
CA GLU A 37 9.89 -8.15 0.18
C GLU A 37 10.04 -9.45 0.97
N GLY A 38 9.00 -10.30 0.96
CA GLY A 38 9.03 -11.57 1.65
C GLY A 38 8.83 -11.50 3.15
N ARG A 39 8.55 -10.32 3.71
CA ARG A 39 8.32 -10.15 5.14
C ARG A 39 6.86 -9.77 5.39
N THR A 40 6.30 -10.32 6.46
CA THR A 40 4.93 -10.02 6.86
C THR A 40 4.93 -9.14 8.09
N TYR A 41 4.16 -8.07 8.03
CA TYR A 41 3.95 -7.14 9.14
C TYR A 41 2.50 -7.27 9.55
N ARG A 42 2.26 -7.52 10.83
CA ARG A 42 0.90 -7.79 11.33
C ARG A 42 0.53 -6.77 12.40
N GLY A 43 -0.65 -6.17 12.21
CA GLY A 43 -1.20 -5.20 13.13
C GLY A 43 -0.71 -3.79 12.84
N ARG A 44 -1.47 -2.81 13.31
CA ARG A 44 -1.21 -1.41 12.99
C ARG A 44 0.16 -0.93 13.45
N ALA A 45 0.62 -1.40 14.61
CA ALA A 45 1.92 -0.97 15.13
C ALA A 45 3.06 -1.43 14.21
N GLU A 46 3.02 -2.69 13.75
CA GLU A 46 4.05 -3.19 12.85
C GLU A 46 3.96 -2.54 11.48
N ILE A 47 2.75 -2.28 11.01
CA ILE A 47 2.54 -1.62 9.72
C ILE A 47 3.08 -0.19 9.75
N ALA A 48 2.81 0.54 10.84
CA ALA A 48 3.36 1.89 11.00
C ALA A 48 4.89 1.86 11.04
N GLY A 49 5.47 0.86 11.72
CA GLY A 49 6.92 0.68 11.77
C GLY A 49 7.51 0.40 10.39
N TRP A 50 6.86 -0.44 9.61
CA TRP A 50 7.28 -0.73 8.24
C TRP A 50 7.31 0.54 7.38
N ARG A 51 6.24 1.35 7.43
CA ARG A 51 6.19 2.59 6.66
C ARG A 51 7.23 3.60 7.15
N ARG A 52 7.40 3.70 8.46
CA ARG A 52 8.39 4.61 9.05
C ARG A 52 9.80 4.27 8.60
N ASP A 53 10.10 2.97 8.51
CA ASP A 53 11.40 2.49 8.04
C ASP A 53 11.62 2.86 6.58
N LEU A 54 10.62 2.69 5.73
CA LEU A 54 10.71 3.05 4.32
C LEU A 54 10.94 4.56 4.13
N VAL A 55 10.21 5.38 4.87
CA VAL A 55 10.36 6.83 4.81
C VAL A 55 11.77 7.25 5.22
N GLY A 56 12.34 6.58 6.22
CA GLY A 56 13.68 6.89 6.70
C GLY A 56 14.80 6.41 5.79
N ARG A 57 14.53 5.40 4.95
CA ARG A 57 15.58 4.78 4.13
C ARG A 57 15.67 5.35 2.73
N PHE A 58 14.54 5.71 2.12
CA PHE A 58 14.51 6.11 0.71
C PHE A 58 13.65 7.35 0.49
N THR A 59 14.06 8.13 -0.50
CA THR A 59 13.22 9.19 -1.05
C THR A 59 12.72 8.70 -2.41
N TYR A 60 11.41 8.70 -2.61
CA TYR A 60 10.85 8.17 -3.86
C TYR A 60 9.50 8.79 -4.17
N THR A 61 9.09 8.67 -5.43
CA THR A 61 7.77 9.06 -5.91
C THR A 61 7.07 7.84 -6.47
N THR A 62 5.75 7.83 -6.37
CA THR A 62 4.93 6.72 -6.84
C THR A 62 3.92 7.23 -7.86
N THR A 63 3.89 6.57 -9.02
CA THR A 63 2.92 6.88 -10.09
C THR A 63 2.01 5.67 -10.26
N ILE A 64 0.69 5.89 -10.18
CA ILE A 64 -0.28 4.82 -10.39
C ILE A 64 -0.42 4.60 -11.89
N THR A 65 -0.20 3.36 -12.35
CA THR A 65 -0.27 3.01 -13.77
C THR A 65 -1.52 2.19 -14.11
N GLY A 66 -2.23 1.69 -13.11
CA GLY A 66 -3.48 0.96 -13.34
C GLY A 66 -4.16 0.61 -12.05
N SER A 67 -5.47 0.36 -12.11
CA SER A 67 -6.22 -0.11 -10.95
C SER A 67 -7.46 -0.84 -11.43
N GLU A 68 -7.82 -1.94 -10.75
CA GLU A 68 -8.96 -2.76 -11.12
C GLU A 68 -9.43 -3.60 -9.94
N PRO A 69 -10.72 -3.94 -9.90
CA PRO A 69 -11.22 -4.90 -8.91
C PRO A 69 -10.59 -6.26 -9.14
N ALA A 70 -10.40 -7.02 -8.07
CA ALA A 70 -9.81 -8.35 -8.12
C ALA A 70 -10.59 -9.26 -7.16
N GLY A 71 -11.75 -9.72 -7.59
CA GLY A 71 -12.66 -10.52 -6.79
C GLY A 71 -13.59 -9.64 -5.95
N PRO A 72 -14.47 -10.27 -5.13
CA PRO A 72 -15.51 -9.52 -4.40
C PRO A 72 -14.96 -8.55 -3.35
N ASP A 73 -13.83 -8.89 -2.72
CA ASP A 73 -13.25 -8.07 -1.66
C ASP A 73 -11.84 -7.60 -1.99
N GLY A 74 -11.42 -7.78 -3.23
CA GLY A 74 -10.06 -7.46 -3.63
C GLY A 74 -9.98 -6.28 -4.57
N TYR A 75 -8.80 -5.66 -4.61
CA TYR A 75 -8.52 -4.58 -5.54
C TYR A 75 -7.02 -4.60 -5.85
N ARG A 76 -6.68 -4.40 -7.12
CA ARG A 76 -5.28 -4.42 -7.55
C ARG A 76 -4.90 -3.05 -8.09
N VAL A 77 -3.77 -2.52 -7.60
CA VAL A 77 -3.24 -1.24 -8.08
C VAL A 77 -1.81 -1.50 -8.56
N THR A 78 -1.51 -1.11 -9.79
CA THR A 78 -0.14 -1.19 -10.30
C THR A 78 0.48 0.20 -10.25
N VAL A 79 1.75 0.24 -9.86
CA VAL A 79 2.47 1.50 -9.69
C VAL A 79 3.89 1.39 -10.25
N THR A 80 4.46 2.55 -10.57
CA THR A 80 5.86 2.70 -10.85
C THR A 80 6.45 3.59 -9.77
N VAL A 81 7.48 3.10 -9.09
CA VAL A 81 8.17 3.84 -8.03
C VAL A 81 9.55 4.24 -8.54
N GLU A 82 9.88 5.49 -8.40
CA GLU A 82 11.20 6.02 -8.82
C GLU A 82 11.83 6.73 -7.63
N GLY A 83 13.09 6.44 -7.36
CA GLY A 83 13.74 7.04 -6.21
C GLY A 83 15.21 6.68 -6.09
N ASP A 84 15.76 6.93 -4.89
CA ASP A 84 17.17 6.74 -4.61
C ASP A 84 17.51 5.34 -4.06
N PHE A 85 16.60 4.39 -4.19
CA PHE A 85 16.85 3.00 -3.83
C PHE A 85 17.65 2.29 -4.95
N PRO A 86 18.25 1.14 -4.66
CA PRO A 86 19.00 0.37 -5.67
C PRO A 86 18.13 0.07 -6.90
N GLY A 87 18.66 0.37 -8.08
CA GLY A 87 17.94 0.22 -9.34
C GLY A 87 17.18 1.46 -9.77
N GLY A 88 16.81 2.34 -8.86
CA GLY A 88 16.20 3.63 -9.15
C GLY A 88 14.76 3.62 -9.62
N ILE A 89 14.26 2.49 -10.12
CA ILE A 89 12.88 2.37 -10.61
C ILE A 89 12.38 0.95 -10.34
N ALA A 90 11.13 0.84 -9.95
CA ALA A 90 10.49 -0.46 -9.71
C ALA A 90 9.04 -0.40 -10.16
N HIS A 91 8.58 -1.50 -10.77
CA HIS A 91 7.18 -1.66 -11.15
C HIS A 91 6.56 -2.66 -10.17
N LEU A 92 5.58 -2.20 -9.40
CA LEU A 92 5.01 -2.99 -8.31
C LEU A 92 3.52 -3.17 -8.50
N THR A 93 3.00 -4.27 -7.96
CA THR A 93 1.56 -4.51 -7.88
C THR A 93 1.18 -4.56 -6.41
N TYR A 94 0.18 -3.76 -6.05
CA TYR A 94 -0.40 -3.74 -4.71
C TYR A 94 -1.70 -4.52 -4.78
N ALA A 95 -1.76 -5.66 -4.10
CA ALA A 95 -2.98 -6.47 -4.04
C ALA A 95 -3.63 -6.24 -2.67
N PHE A 96 -4.77 -5.58 -2.68
CA PHE A 96 -5.51 -5.26 -1.47
C PHE A 96 -6.64 -6.25 -1.26
N ALA A 97 -6.80 -6.75 -0.03
CA ALA A 97 -8.00 -7.46 0.40
C ALA A 97 -8.68 -6.59 1.44
N LEU A 98 -9.96 -6.33 1.24
CA LEU A 98 -10.70 -5.38 2.07
C LEU A 98 -11.66 -6.10 3.02
N ARG A 99 -11.91 -5.48 4.16
CA ARG A 99 -12.95 -5.92 5.10
C ARG A 99 -13.70 -4.67 5.54
N GLY A 100 -14.94 -4.53 5.03
CA GLY A 100 -15.68 -3.29 5.25
C GLY A 100 -14.95 -2.11 4.64
N ASP A 101 -14.74 -1.09 5.44
CA ASP A 101 -14.09 0.15 4.98
C ASP A 101 -12.60 0.17 5.23
N LEU A 102 -11.99 -0.99 5.54
CA LEU A 102 -10.58 -1.05 5.89
C LEU A 102 -9.85 -2.12 5.07
N VAL A 103 -8.53 -2.01 5.02
CA VAL A 103 -7.68 -3.01 4.37
C VAL A 103 -7.39 -4.11 5.37
N ALA A 104 -7.70 -5.36 5.00
CA ALA A 104 -7.38 -6.51 5.82
C ALA A 104 -6.01 -7.09 5.48
N ASP A 105 -5.59 -6.97 4.21
CA ASP A 105 -4.30 -7.51 3.77
C ASP A 105 -3.82 -6.71 2.56
N LEU A 106 -2.53 -6.43 2.52
CA LEU A 106 -1.88 -5.80 1.37
C LEU A 106 -0.65 -6.61 1.03
N ARG A 107 -0.56 -7.03 -0.23
CA ARG A 107 0.63 -7.72 -0.74
C ARG A 107 1.26 -6.87 -1.80
N ILE A 108 2.55 -6.63 -1.66
CA ILE A 108 3.33 -5.83 -2.62
C ILE A 108 4.30 -6.76 -3.31
N VAL A 109 4.16 -6.89 -4.64
CA VAL A 109 5.00 -7.76 -5.45
C VAL A 109 5.59 -6.99 -6.61
N GLY A 110 6.77 -7.39 -7.01
CA GLY A 110 7.49 -6.75 -8.12
C GLY A 110 7.19 -7.33 -9.48
#